data_4520053e18618ccf0863d16df5d0ebe7
#
_entry.id   4520053e18618ccf0863d16df5d0ebe7
#
_cell.length_a   1.000
_cell.length_b   1.000
_cell.length_c   1.000
_cell.angle_alpha   90.00
_cell.angle_beta   90.00
_cell.angle_gamma   90.00
#
_symmetry.space_group_name_H-M   'P 1'
#
loop_
_entity.id
_entity.type
_entity.pdbx_description
1 polymer ?
#
loop_
_entity_poly.entity_id
_entity_poly.type
_entity_poly.pdbx_seq_one_letter_code
_entity_poly.pdbx_strand_id
1 'polypeptide(L)'
;MDGIQIRFAEPNDAAQIADLFANGFRPDVRQLLVYGCKGAAEYIRMQLASGIPAAESAYFVAQTRHGIAGAVDLRRSTHRLFLNYIAVDPSHRGQGVGAMLFSAALGMSGVSSGEFVLDVLHDNARALRWYRRLGFVAGTSAEFVEIAPPGDLNEGPAYVSGLPQADLCQERFGFSKFDLITGQGTFSVGRIGDGWFRLTDPAALASRAVFAALDLLDPGRRIFAVLPDSAAPPAQVVRLLAKTHRMEAEIPRLMSAQYHDCQKSPELV
;
A
#
# COMPACT_ATOMS: atom_id res chain seq x y z
N MET A 1 9.30 29.46 11.73
CA MET A 1 8.83 28.12 11.28
C MET A 1 8.98 27.18 12.45
N ASP A 2 7.90 26.50 12.85
CA ASP A 2 8.00 25.49 13.90
C ASP A 2 8.92 24.39 13.36
N GLY A 3 10.00 24.11 14.09
CA GLY A 3 11.00 23.15 13.66
C GLY A 3 10.36 21.78 13.41
N ILE A 4 10.38 21.31 12.17
CA ILE A 4 9.92 19.96 11.81
C ILE A 4 11.11 19.02 11.96
N GLN A 5 10.94 17.98 12.76
CA GLN A 5 11.94 16.94 12.95
C GLN A 5 11.46 15.65 12.29
N ILE A 6 12.30 15.02 11.46
CA ILE A 6 12.02 13.69 10.92
C ILE A 6 12.68 12.65 11.82
N ARG A 7 11.91 11.65 12.21
CA ARG A 7 12.36 10.53 13.04
C ARG A 7 11.67 9.23 12.66
N PHE A 8 12.20 8.12 13.12
CA PHE A 8 11.47 6.85 13.11
C PHE A 8 10.18 7.00 13.94
N ALA A 9 9.13 6.33 13.49
CA ALA A 9 7.88 6.27 14.22
C ALA A 9 8.01 5.38 15.47
N GLU A 10 7.25 5.72 16.48
CA GLU A 10 7.11 4.99 17.74
C GLU A 10 5.69 4.42 17.88
N PRO A 11 5.45 3.42 18.76
CA PRO A 11 4.13 2.82 18.92
C PRO A 11 2.99 3.81 19.22
N ASN A 12 3.29 4.92 19.91
CA ASN A 12 2.33 5.96 20.22
C ASN A 12 1.93 6.81 19.00
N ASP A 13 2.69 6.77 17.92
CA ASP A 13 2.38 7.49 16.67
C ASP A 13 1.33 6.77 15.83
N ALA A 14 1.09 5.49 16.10
CA ALA A 14 0.34 4.60 15.22
C ALA A 14 -1.06 5.11 14.86
N ALA A 15 -1.77 5.72 15.80
CA ALA A 15 -3.11 6.27 15.54
C ALA A 15 -3.06 7.44 14.55
N GLN A 16 -2.15 8.40 14.75
CA GLN A 16 -1.99 9.56 13.86
C GLN A 16 -1.50 9.13 12.47
N ILE A 17 -0.60 8.13 12.38
CA ILE A 17 -0.13 7.58 11.11
C ILE A 17 -1.31 6.94 10.36
N ALA A 18 -2.11 6.10 11.02
CA ALA A 18 -3.26 5.44 10.41
C ALA A 18 -4.27 6.48 9.87
N ASP A 19 -4.58 7.51 10.65
CA ASP A 19 -5.48 8.59 10.26
C ASP A 19 -4.93 9.38 9.05
N LEU A 20 -3.65 9.71 9.04
CA LEU A 20 -3.01 10.39 7.90
C LEU A 20 -3.10 9.57 6.63
N PHE A 21 -2.82 8.26 6.70
CA PHE A 21 -2.89 7.38 5.54
C PHE A 21 -4.32 7.17 5.07
N ALA A 22 -5.26 6.93 5.97
CA ALA A 22 -6.67 6.77 5.63
C ALA A 22 -7.24 8.01 4.95
N ASN A 23 -6.92 9.21 5.46
CA ASN A 23 -7.41 10.49 4.94
C ASN A 23 -6.64 10.96 3.68
N GLY A 24 -5.57 10.26 3.30
CA GLY A 24 -4.84 10.49 2.05
C GLY A 24 -5.59 10.05 0.80
N PHE A 25 -6.67 9.27 0.94
CA PHE A 25 -7.43 8.67 -0.15
C PHE A 25 -8.91 9.04 -0.11
N ARG A 26 -9.54 9.08 -1.30
CA ARG A 26 -10.99 9.20 -1.43
C ARG A 26 -11.68 8.02 -0.74
N PRO A 27 -12.91 8.18 -0.22
CA PRO A 27 -13.63 7.11 0.50
C PRO A 27 -13.82 5.83 -0.32
N ASP A 28 -14.08 5.94 -1.63
CA ASP A 28 -14.27 4.82 -2.55
C ASP A 28 -12.99 4.00 -2.79
N VAL A 29 -11.82 4.63 -2.75
CA VAL A 29 -10.53 3.95 -2.83
C VAL A 29 -10.08 3.44 -1.46
N ARG A 30 -10.28 4.25 -0.41
CA ARG A 30 -9.87 3.91 0.96
C ARG A 30 -10.42 2.56 1.43
N GLN A 31 -11.68 2.23 1.08
CA GLN A 31 -12.30 0.94 1.44
C GLN A 31 -11.60 -0.28 0.82
N LEU A 32 -10.73 -0.11 -0.17
CA LEU A 32 -9.95 -1.16 -0.83
C LEU A 32 -8.54 -1.33 -0.24
N LEU A 33 -8.19 -0.49 0.75
CA LEU A 33 -6.85 -0.40 1.31
C LEU A 33 -6.83 -0.83 2.78
N VAL A 34 -5.75 -1.45 3.21
CA VAL A 34 -5.56 -1.91 4.60
C VAL A 34 -5.64 -0.77 5.61
N TYR A 35 -5.15 0.43 5.27
CA TYR A 35 -5.23 1.60 6.14
C TYR A 35 -6.63 2.25 6.19
N GLY A 36 -7.57 1.78 5.39
CA GLY A 36 -8.99 2.08 5.53
C GLY A 36 -9.73 1.18 6.54
N CYS A 37 -9.07 0.14 7.06
CA CYS A 37 -9.67 -0.83 7.96
C CYS A 37 -9.63 -0.36 9.42
N LYS A 38 -10.63 -0.80 10.22
CA LYS A 38 -10.84 -0.38 11.62
C LYS A 38 -9.63 -0.58 12.55
N GLY A 39 -8.83 -1.60 12.32
CA GLY A 39 -7.68 -1.96 13.15
C GLY A 39 -6.32 -1.53 12.56
N ALA A 40 -6.29 -0.65 11.57
CA ALA A 40 -5.04 -0.20 10.94
C ALA A 40 -4.05 0.41 11.95
N ALA A 41 -4.52 1.22 12.89
CA ALA A 41 -3.70 1.80 13.95
C ALA A 41 -3.07 0.72 14.85
N GLU A 42 -3.85 -0.27 15.23
CA GLU A 42 -3.36 -1.40 16.04
C GLU A 42 -2.34 -2.24 15.29
N TYR A 43 -2.56 -2.46 14.00
CA TYR A 43 -1.59 -3.15 13.14
C TYR A 43 -0.25 -2.42 13.08
N ILE A 44 -0.25 -1.09 12.84
CA ILE A 44 0.96 -0.26 12.87
C ILE A 44 1.62 -0.32 14.25
N ARG A 45 0.84 -0.14 15.30
CA ARG A 45 1.34 -0.17 16.69
C ARG A 45 2.07 -1.47 17.00
N MET A 46 1.53 -2.62 16.59
CA MET A 46 2.16 -3.92 16.79
C MET A 46 3.47 -4.06 16.01
N GLN A 47 3.53 -3.57 14.78
CA GLN A 47 4.78 -3.58 14.01
C GLN A 47 5.86 -2.71 14.69
N LEU A 48 5.48 -1.55 15.23
CA LEU A 48 6.41 -0.66 15.91
C LEU A 48 6.81 -1.14 17.30
N ALA A 49 5.95 -1.90 17.97
CA ALA A 49 6.19 -2.38 19.34
C ALA A 49 7.16 -3.58 19.45
N SER A 50 7.53 -4.19 18.33
CA SER A 50 8.41 -5.36 18.31
C SER A 50 9.82 -5.08 18.85
N GLY A 51 10.23 -3.81 18.90
CA GLY A 51 11.60 -3.39 19.31
C GLY A 51 12.71 -3.82 18.33
N ILE A 52 12.37 -4.67 17.37
CA ILE A 52 13.22 -5.10 16.27
C ILE A 52 12.66 -4.41 15.02
N PRO A 53 13.46 -3.59 14.30
CA PRO A 53 13.00 -3.02 13.04
C PRO A 53 12.50 -4.16 12.16
N ALA A 54 11.23 -4.09 11.74
CA ALA A 54 10.72 -5.06 10.79
C ALA A 54 11.66 -5.04 9.58
N ALA A 55 12.16 -6.20 9.18
CA ALA A 55 13.08 -6.29 8.05
C ALA A 55 12.48 -5.67 6.78
N GLU A 56 11.15 -5.68 6.70
CA GLU A 56 10.37 -5.34 5.51
C GLU A 56 9.69 -3.96 5.56
N SER A 57 9.48 -3.35 6.74
CA SER A 57 8.75 -2.08 6.87
C SER A 57 9.43 -1.12 7.81
N ALA A 58 9.55 0.15 7.40
CA ALA A 58 10.02 1.24 8.24
C ALA A 58 9.05 2.41 8.15
N TYR A 59 8.62 2.91 9.29
CA TYR A 59 7.76 4.09 9.38
C TYR A 59 8.57 5.29 9.85
N PHE A 60 8.37 6.42 9.16
CA PHE A 60 8.96 7.71 9.53
C PHE A 60 7.86 8.74 9.71
N VAL A 61 8.06 9.66 10.62
CA VAL A 61 7.14 10.75 10.90
C VAL A 61 7.83 12.10 10.86
N ALA A 62 7.10 13.11 10.41
CA ALA A 62 7.47 14.52 10.53
C ALA A 62 6.80 15.06 11.81
N GLN A 63 7.59 15.19 12.87
CA GLN A 63 7.15 15.66 14.18
C GLN A 63 7.19 17.18 14.23
N THR A 64 6.11 17.78 14.72
CA THR A 64 6.03 19.21 15.12
C THR A 64 5.74 19.28 16.61
N ARG A 65 5.75 20.48 17.18
CA ARG A 65 5.30 20.70 18.57
C ARG A 65 3.82 20.38 18.80
N HIS A 66 3.01 20.29 17.75
CA HIS A 66 1.56 20.06 17.82
C HIS A 66 1.15 18.64 17.44
N GLY A 67 2.09 17.78 17.07
CA GLY A 67 1.82 16.40 16.62
C GLY A 67 2.52 16.06 15.32
N ILE A 68 2.01 15.08 14.61
CA ILE A 68 2.60 14.57 13.38
C ILE A 68 2.03 15.32 12.18
N ALA A 69 2.92 16.03 11.44
CA ALA A 69 2.58 16.75 10.22
C ALA A 69 2.58 15.85 8.96
N GLY A 70 3.14 14.65 9.04
CA GLY A 70 3.16 13.70 7.94
C GLY A 70 3.84 12.40 8.32
N ALA A 71 3.61 11.37 7.52
CA ALA A 71 4.16 10.03 7.74
C ALA A 71 4.51 9.32 6.43
N VAL A 72 5.44 8.37 6.51
CA VAL A 72 5.86 7.47 5.44
C VAL A 72 5.85 6.04 5.94
N ASP A 73 5.31 5.12 5.13
CA ASP A 73 5.53 3.67 5.21
C ASP A 73 6.44 3.27 4.04
N LEU A 74 7.67 2.89 4.37
CA LEU A 74 8.68 2.42 3.43
C LEU A 74 8.92 0.94 3.63
N ARG A 75 8.77 0.14 2.58
CA ARG A 75 9.11 -1.29 2.60
C ARG A 75 10.46 -1.51 1.95
N ARG A 76 11.23 -2.43 2.54
CA ARG A 76 12.61 -2.71 2.14
C ARG A 76 12.77 -4.17 1.73
N SER A 77 13.57 -4.39 0.71
CA SER A 77 14.22 -5.67 0.42
C SER A 77 15.69 -5.40 0.08
N THR A 78 16.48 -6.42 -0.19
CA THR A 78 17.94 -6.28 -0.37
C THR A 78 18.33 -5.26 -1.43
N HIS A 79 17.56 -5.14 -2.53
CA HIS A 79 17.86 -4.26 -3.67
C HIS A 79 16.65 -3.45 -4.13
N ARG A 80 15.62 -3.31 -3.28
CA ARG A 80 14.41 -2.58 -3.64
C ARG A 80 13.82 -1.86 -2.44
N LEU A 81 13.50 -0.59 -2.66
CA LEU A 81 12.63 0.18 -1.78
C LEU A 81 11.26 0.30 -2.43
N PHE A 82 10.22 0.14 -1.63
CA PHE A 82 8.85 0.38 -2.05
C PHE A 82 8.21 1.42 -1.13
N LEU A 83 7.89 2.59 -1.69
CA LEU A 83 7.12 3.60 -0.99
C LEU A 83 5.67 3.14 -0.94
N ASN A 84 5.30 2.49 0.17
CA ASN A 84 3.97 1.96 0.33
C ASN A 84 2.94 3.09 0.55
N TYR A 85 3.25 4.03 1.44
CA TYR A 85 2.42 5.22 1.69
C TYR A 85 3.28 6.42 2.05
N ILE A 86 2.84 7.61 1.62
CA ILE A 86 3.31 8.90 2.11
C ILE A 86 2.11 9.84 2.22
N ALA A 87 1.94 10.45 3.38
CA ALA A 87 0.88 11.42 3.59
C ALA A 87 1.38 12.62 4.39
N VAL A 88 0.85 13.80 4.05
CA VAL A 88 1.12 15.05 4.75
C VAL A 88 -0.22 15.65 5.16
N ASP A 89 -0.32 16.04 6.42
CA ASP A 89 -1.49 16.72 6.97
C ASP A 89 -1.87 17.93 6.10
N PRO A 90 -3.15 18.13 5.79
CA PRO A 90 -3.59 19.23 4.93
C PRO A 90 -3.07 20.62 5.35
N SER A 91 -2.96 20.89 6.65
CA SER A 91 -2.47 22.16 7.20
C SER A 91 -0.96 22.39 6.99
N HIS A 92 -0.21 21.32 6.69
CA HIS A 92 1.25 21.36 6.47
C HIS A 92 1.63 21.13 5.00
N ARG A 93 0.66 21.03 4.11
CA ARG A 93 0.93 20.87 2.66
C ARG A 93 1.50 22.15 2.06
N GLY A 94 2.39 22.00 1.05
CA GLY A 94 3.04 23.11 0.39
C GLY A 94 4.26 23.67 1.14
N GLN A 95 4.59 23.13 2.32
CA GLN A 95 5.70 23.57 3.17
C GLN A 95 6.94 22.66 3.09
N GLY A 96 7.04 21.80 2.07
CA GLY A 96 8.19 20.91 1.87
C GLY A 96 8.18 19.62 2.71
N VAL A 97 7.22 19.41 3.62
CA VAL A 97 7.17 18.25 4.54
C VAL A 97 7.28 16.92 3.82
N GLY A 98 6.60 16.76 2.69
CA GLY A 98 6.66 15.51 1.90
C GLY A 98 8.06 15.25 1.34
N ALA A 99 8.77 16.28 0.91
CA ALA A 99 10.13 16.17 0.41
C ALA A 99 11.11 15.84 1.55
N MET A 100 10.96 16.46 2.72
CA MET A 100 11.76 16.13 3.91
C MET A 100 11.56 14.68 4.34
N LEU A 101 10.31 14.21 4.42
CA LEU A 101 9.99 12.82 4.73
C LEU A 101 10.59 11.82 3.74
N PHE A 102 10.42 12.09 2.45
CA PHE A 102 10.95 11.26 1.38
C PHE A 102 12.48 11.17 1.44
N SER A 103 13.14 12.33 1.57
CA SER A 103 14.59 12.42 1.65
C SER A 103 15.16 11.68 2.86
N ALA A 104 14.57 11.91 4.04
CA ALA A 104 14.99 11.25 5.26
C ALA A 104 14.75 9.72 5.19
N ALA A 105 13.58 9.28 4.72
CA ALA A 105 13.27 7.87 4.57
C ALA A 105 14.24 7.16 3.61
N LEU A 106 14.62 7.80 2.49
CA LEU A 106 15.61 7.28 1.57
C LEU A 106 16.99 7.18 2.26
N GLY A 107 17.47 8.26 2.89
CA GLY A 107 18.78 8.30 3.56
C GLY A 107 18.89 7.34 4.73
N MET A 108 17.82 7.16 5.50
CA MET A 108 17.78 6.28 6.68
C MET A 108 17.36 4.83 6.35
N SER A 109 17.06 4.52 5.08
CA SER A 109 16.61 3.19 4.66
C SER A 109 17.70 2.11 4.81
N GLY A 110 18.97 2.51 4.76
CA GLY A 110 20.10 1.58 4.72
C GLY A 110 20.30 0.90 3.36
N VAL A 111 19.55 1.28 2.32
CA VAL A 111 19.65 0.72 0.96
C VAL A 111 20.29 1.78 0.07
N SER A 112 21.44 1.48 -0.52
CA SER A 112 22.22 2.42 -1.34
C SER A 112 22.22 2.10 -2.83
N SER A 113 21.68 0.95 -3.23
CA SER A 113 21.64 0.50 -4.63
C SER A 113 20.36 -0.24 -4.95
N GLY A 114 20.02 -0.32 -6.24
CA GLY A 114 18.81 -0.97 -6.73
C GLY A 114 17.70 0.02 -7.07
N GLU A 115 16.46 -0.44 -7.00
CA GLU A 115 15.28 0.30 -7.45
C GLU A 115 14.48 0.88 -6.27
N PHE A 116 13.98 2.09 -6.47
CA PHE A 116 12.92 2.66 -5.64
C PHE A 116 11.63 2.71 -6.45
N VAL A 117 10.62 2.02 -5.99
CA VAL A 117 9.33 1.91 -6.69
C VAL A 117 8.18 2.41 -5.82
N LEU A 118 7.11 2.84 -6.45
CA LEU A 118 5.88 3.25 -5.80
C LEU A 118 4.68 3.01 -6.74
N ASP A 119 3.50 2.94 -6.17
CA ASP A 119 2.24 2.96 -6.91
C ASP A 119 1.48 4.25 -6.59
N VAL A 120 1.07 4.98 -7.60
CA VAL A 120 0.33 6.24 -7.46
C VAL A 120 -0.99 6.18 -8.22
N LEU A 121 -2.07 6.68 -7.63
CA LEU A 121 -3.36 6.75 -8.30
C LEU A 121 -3.27 7.60 -9.58
N HIS A 122 -3.88 7.10 -10.66
CA HIS A 122 -3.90 7.75 -11.98
C HIS A 122 -4.42 9.19 -11.93
N ASP A 123 -5.41 9.46 -11.10
CA ASP A 123 -6.04 10.76 -10.92
C ASP A 123 -5.33 11.67 -9.92
N ASN A 124 -4.27 11.21 -9.25
CA ASN A 124 -3.45 12.03 -8.38
C ASN A 124 -2.37 12.80 -9.17
N ALA A 125 -2.82 13.75 -10.01
CA ALA A 125 -1.94 14.55 -10.86
C ALA A 125 -0.86 15.32 -10.07
N ARG A 126 -1.13 15.71 -8.81
CA ARG A 126 -0.16 16.39 -7.94
C ARG A 126 1.00 15.46 -7.59
N ALA A 127 0.71 14.26 -7.12
CA ALA A 127 1.73 13.27 -6.75
C ALA A 127 2.51 12.81 -7.98
N LEU A 128 1.84 12.55 -9.11
CA LEU A 128 2.49 12.19 -10.37
C LEU A 128 3.51 13.23 -10.82
N ARG A 129 3.16 14.52 -10.78
CA ARG A 129 4.11 15.60 -11.11
C ARG A 129 5.26 15.69 -10.12
N TRP A 130 4.99 15.43 -8.84
CA TRP A 130 6.00 15.47 -7.80
C TRP A 130 7.02 14.34 -7.98
N TYR A 131 6.58 13.11 -8.16
CA TYR A 131 7.46 11.96 -8.37
C TYR A 131 8.29 12.09 -9.67
N ARG A 132 7.70 12.63 -10.75
CA ARG A 132 8.47 12.90 -11.98
C ARG A 132 9.59 13.92 -11.73
N ARG A 133 9.35 14.96 -10.94
CA ARG A 133 10.41 15.92 -10.56
C ARG A 133 11.51 15.31 -9.72
N LEU A 134 11.20 14.31 -8.89
CA LEU A 134 12.18 13.53 -8.15
C LEU A 134 12.98 12.56 -9.05
N GLY A 135 12.61 12.41 -10.31
CA GLY A 135 13.32 11.55 -11.26
C GLY A 135 12.69 10.16 -11.46
N PHE A 136 11.50 9.91 -10.91
CA PHE A 136 10.76 8.69 -11.20
C PHE A 136 10.22 8.70 -12.62
N VAL A 137 10.29 7.56 -13.27
CA VAL A 137 9.69 7.30 -14.59
C VAL A 137 8.46 6.40 -14.43
N ALA A 138 7.51 6.55 -15.34
CA ALA A 138 6.33 5.69 -15.35
C ALA A 138 6.70 4.30 -15.89
N GLY A 139 6.33 3.27 -15.14
CA GLY A 139 6.41 1.86 -15.52
C GLY A 139 5.03 1.31 -15.89
N THR A 140 4.72 0.13 -15.39
CA THR A 140 3.43 -0.56 -15.61
C THR A 140 2.28 0.15 -14.90
N SER A 141 1.05 -0.15 -15.31
CA SER A 141 -0.16 0.29 -14.62
C SER A 141 -0.92 -0.92 -14.09
N ALA A 142 -1.71 -0.71 -13.05
CA ALA A 142 -2.63 -1.72 -12.54
C ALA A 142 -4.03 -1.13 -12.33
N GLU A 143 -5.03 -1.97 -12.57
CA GLU A 143 -6.42 -1.63 -12.41
C GLU A 143 -7.04 -2.43 -11.26
N PHE A 144 -7.76 -1.75 -10.41
CA PHE A 144 -8.61 -2.34 -9.37
C PHE A 144 -9.99 -2.47 -9.97
N VAL A 145 -10.42 -3.69 -10.22
CA VAL A 145 -11.70 -3.95 -10.88
C VAL A 145 -12.61 -4.79 -10.00
N GLU A 146 -13.88 -4.44 -9.94
CA GLU A 146 -14.88 -5.28 -9.30
C GLU A 146 -15.23 -6.45 -10.22
N ILE A 147 -15.28 -7.64 -9.64
CA ILE A 147 -15.48 -8.90 -10.34
C ILE A 147 -16.82 -9.51 -9.92
N ALA A 148 -17.65 -9.88 -10.88
CA ALA A 148 -18.80 -10.74 -10.65
C ALA A 148 -18.37 -12.21 -10.73
N PRO A 149 -18.76 -13.06 -9.77
CA PRO A 149 -18.59 -14.51 -9.91
C PRO A 149 -19.28 -15.02 -11.17
N PRO A 150 -18.73 -16.07 -11.85
CA PRO A 150 -19.44 -16.72 -12.96
C PRO A 150 -20.72 -17.39 -12.46
N GLY A 151 -21.73 -17.49 -13.34
CA GLY A 151 -23.05 -18.06 -12.97
C GLY A 151 -23.04 -19.56 -12.63
N ASP A 152 -22.05 -20.30 -13.12
CA ASP A 152 -21.84 -21.70 -12.81
C ASP A 152 -20.55 -21.87 -12.01
N LEU A 153 -20.68 -22.29 -10.74
CA LEU A 153 -19.59 -22.48 -9.79
C LEU A 153 -19.15 -23.94 -9.63
N ASN A 154 -19.64 -24.84 -10.47
CA ASN A 154 -19.36 -26.27 -10.39
C ASN A 154 -17.97 -26.59 -10.98
N GLU A 155 -16.92 -26.53 -10.17
CA GLU A 155 -15.57 -26.88 -10.61
C GLU A 155 -14.70 -27.39 -9.46
N GLY A 156 -14.77 -28.68 -9.19
CA GLY A 156 -13.82 -29.39 -8.33
C GLY A 156 -13.71 -28.89 -6.88
N PRO A 157 -12.94 -29.58 -6.05
CA PRO A 157 -12.75 -29.19 -4.66
C PRO A 157 -11.77 -28.01 -4.54
N ALA A 158 -12.04 -27.13 -3.57
CA ALA A 158 -11.11 -26.14 -3.07
C ALA A 158 -10.84 -26.40 -1.58
N TYR A 159 -9.59 -26.22 -1.17
CA TYR A 159 -9.18 -26.32 0.22
C TYR A 159 -8.66 -24.95 0.68
N VAL A 160 -8.96 -24.59 1.92
CA VAL A 160 -8.48 -23.33 2.51
C VAL A 160 -7.31 -23.60 3.45
N SER A 161 -6.25 -22.78 3.34
CA SER A 161 -5.09 -22.82 4.22
C SER A 161 -4.92 -21.49 4.94
N GLY A 162 -4.56 -21.55 6.23
CA GLY A 162 -4.31 -20.35 7.05
C GLY A 162 -5.58 -19.62 7.51
N LEU A 163 -6.78 -20.23 7.38
CA LEU A 163 -8.04 -19.55 7.73
C LEU A 163 -8.14 -19.16 9.21
N PRO A 164 -7.77 -20.00 10.20
CA PRO A 164 -7.85 -19.61 11.62
C PRO A 164 -7.00 -18.37 11.94
N GLN A 165 -5.80 -18.27 11.39
CA GLN A 165 -4.94 -17.11 11.54
C GLN A 165 -5.52 -15.89 10.85
N ALA A 166 -6.08 -16.09 9.64
CA ALA A 166 -6.74 -15.04 8.89
C ALA A 166 -7.98 -14.51 9.63
N ASP A 167 -8.74 -15.34 10.32
CA ASP A 167 -9.91 -14.93 11.10
C ASP A 167 -9.51 -14.06 12.29
N LEU A 168 -8.48 -14.45 13.03
CA LEU A 168 -7.92 -13.63 14.12
C LEU A 168 -7.43 -12.27 13.61
N CYS A 169 -6.73 -12.25 12.46
CA CYS A 169 -6.29 -11.00 11.85
C CYS A 169 -7.49 -10.14 11.39
N GLN A 170 -8.51 -10.77 10.80
CA GLN A 170 -9.72 -10.07 10.34
C GLN A 170 -10.46 -9.42 11.50
N GLU A 171 -10.63 -10.14 12.59
CA GLU A 171 -11.28 -9.64 13.79
C GLU A 171 -10.52 -8.44 14.38
N ARG A 172 -9.19 -8.58 14.50
CA ARG A 172 -8.34 -7.58 15.15
C ARG A 172 -8.06 -6.36 14.29
N PHE A 173 -7.75 -6.56 13.01
CA PHE A 173 -7.27 -5.49 12.14
C PHE A 173 -8.29 -5.04 11.08
N GLY A 174 -9.33 -5.85 10.83
CA GLY A 174 -10.29 -5.61 9.75
C GLY A 174 -9.74 -5.97 8.37
N PHE A 175 -8.60 -6.65 8.29
CA PHE A 175 -8.06 -7.22 7.07
C PHE A 175 -7.26 -8.50 7.37
N SER A 176 -7.18 -9.38 6.39
CA SER A 176 -6.49 -10.66 6.53
C SER A 176 -6.08 -11.24 5.20
N LYS A 177 -5.37 -12.36 5.24
CA LYS A 177 -4.94 -13.13 4.08
C LYS A 177 -4.98 -14.61 4.39
N PHE A 178 -5.47 -15.41 3.44
CA PHE A 178 -5.43 -16.88 3.45
C PHE A 178 -5.18 -17.39 2.04
N ASP A 179 -4.94 -18.67 1.89
CA ASP A 179 -4.72 -19.29 0.59
C ASP A 179 -5.84 -20.29 0.26
N LEU A 180 -6.25 -20.30 -1.01
CA LEU A 180 -7.12 -21.33 -1.59
C LEU A 180 -6.30 -22.25 -2.47
N ILE A 181 -6.38 -23.55 -2.19
CA ILE A 181 -5.70 -24.62 -2.94
C ILE A 181 -6.75 -25.33 -3.79
N THR A 182 -6.57 -25.30 -5.10
CA THR A 182 -7.47 -25.93 -6.09
C THR A 182 -6.68 -26.86 -7.01
N GLY A 183 -7.36 -27.59 -7.88
CA GLY A 183 -6.70 -28.37 -8.92
C GLY A 183 -5.88 -27.54 -9.92
N GLN A 184 -6.08 -26.23 -9.96
CA GLN A 184 -5.38 -25.30 -10.86
C GLN A 184 -4.19 -24.59 -10.19
N GLY A 185 -4.07 -24.68 -8.85
CA GLY A 185 -2.98 -24.06 -8.11
C GLY A 185 -3.38 -23.54 -6.75
N THR A 186 -2.45 -22.77 -6.14
CA THR A 186 -2.66 -22.09 -4.87
C THR A 186 -2.79 -20.59 -5.10
N PHE A 187 -3.91 -20.02 -4.66
CA PHE A 187 -4.26 -18.61 -4.86
C PHE A 187 -4.37 -17.90 -3.53
N SER A 188 -3.63 -16.82 -3.41
CA SER A 188 -3.68 -15.98 -2.21
C SER A 188 -4.85 -15.01 -2.27
N VAL A 189 -5.68 -15.04 -1.24
CA VAL A 189 -6.88 -14.22 -1.10
C VAL A 189 -6.73 -13.27 0.07
N GLY A 190 -6.90 -11.96 -0.19
CA GLY A 190 -7.03 -10.95 0.86
C GLY A 190 -8.48 -10.73 1.25
N ARG A 191 -8.74 -10.41 2.51
CA ARG A 191 -9.99 -9.78 2.96
C ARG A 191 -9.68 -8.35 3.37
N ILE A 192 -10.46 -7.39 2.88
CA ILE A 192 -10.32 -5.96 3.18
C ILE A 192 -11.63 -5.43 3.72
N GLY A 193 -11.60 -4.90 4.94
CA GLY A 193 -12.81 -4.51 5.66
C GLY A 193 -13.78 -5.68 5.82
N ASP A 194 -15.06 -5.37 5.92
CA ASP A 194 -16.11 -6.38 6.02
C ASP A 194 -16.77 -6.66 4.65
N GLY A 195 -16.38 -5.97 3.59
CA GLY A 195 -17.09 -6.02 2.31
C GLY A 195 -16.32 -6.58 1.12
N TRP A 196 -15.02 -6.88 1.23
CA TRP A 196 -14.24 -7.20 0.05
C TRP A 196 -13.33 -8.41 0.21
N PHE A 197 -13.33 -9.29 -0.81
CA PHE A 197 -12.21 -10.16 -1.15
C PHE A 197 -11.31 -9.48 -2.16
N ARG A 198 -9.99 -9.65 -2.01
CA ARG A 198 -8.97 -9.13 -2.91
C ARG A 198 -8.23 -10.27 -3.59
N LEU A 199 -8.21 -10.28 -4.92
CA LEU A 199 -7.42 -11.18 -5.74
C LEU A 199 -6.31 -10.37 -6.45
N THR A 200 -5.10 -10.90 -6.46
CA THR A 200 -3.94 -10.26 -7.11
C THR A 200 -3.31 -11.13 -8.19
N ASP A 201 -3.74 -12.40 -8.27
CA ASP A 201 -3.32 -13.32 -9.31
C ASP A 201 -4.42 -13.39 -10.39
N PRO A 202 -4.14 -12.99 -11.64
CA PRO A 202 -5.12 -13.10 -12.73
C PRO A 202 -5.60 -14.54 -12.98
N ALA A 203 -4.78 -15.56 -12.69
CA ALA A 203 -5.16 -16.96 -12.85
C ALA A 203 -6.28 -17.39 -11.89
N ALA A 204 -6.40 -16.73 -10.73
CA ALA A 204 -7.51 -16.97 -9.80
C ALA A 204 -8.88 -16.65 -10.44
N LEU A 205 -8.93 -15.70 -11.38
CA LEU A 205 -10.17 -15.30 -12.07
C LEU A 205 -10.65 -16.33 -13.10
N ALA A 206 -9.79 -17.25 -13.53
CA ALA A 206 -10.15 -18.35 -14.40
C ALA A 206 -10.68 -19.56 -13.61
N SER A 207 -10.48 -19.60 -12.29
CA SER A 207 -10.86 -20.76 -11.46
C SER A 207 -12.24 -20.60 -10.83
N ARG A 208 -13.21 -21.37 -11.32
CA ARG A 208 -14.55 -21.41 -10.71
C ARG A 208 -14.51 -21.95 -9.29
N ALA A 209 -13.59 -22.87 -8.98
CA ALA A 209 -13.38 -23.39 -7.63
C ALA A 209 -12.99 -22.28 -6.63
N VAL A 210 -12.22 -21.28 -7.06
CA VAL A 210 -11.93 -20.11 -6.23
C VAL A 210 -13.21 -19.34 -5.91
N PHE A 211 -14.04 -19.03 -6.90
CA PHE A 211 -15.30 -18.30 -6.69
C PHE A 211 -16.29 -19.09 -5.82
N ALA A 212 -16.41 -20.42 -6.05
CA ALA A 212 -17.24 -21.28 -5.22
C ALA A 212 -16.81 -21.28 -3.75
N ALA A 213 -15.50 -21.34 -3.50
CA ALA A 213 -14.96 -21.30 -2.16
C ALA A 213 -15.19 -19.93 -1.48
N LEU A 214 -15.05 -18.83 -2.23
CA LEU A 214 -15.29 -17.47 -1.69
C LEU A 214 -16.77 -17.27 -1.35
N ASP A 215 -17.69 -17.77 -2.16
CA ASP A 215 -19.13 -17.73 -1.90
C ASP A 215 -19.51 -18.54 -0.67
N LEU A 216 -18.92 -19.73 -0.50
CA LEU A 216 -19.12 -20.56 0.69
C LEU A 216 -18.54 -19.93 1.97
N LEU A 217 -17.41 -19.22 1.88
CA LEU A 217 -16.77 -18.60 3.03
C LEU A 217 -17.51 -17.35 3.51
N ASP A 218 -17.94 -16.51 2.58
CA ASP A 218 -18.68 -15.28 2.89
C ASP A 218 -19.42 -14.75 1.64
N PRO A 219 -20.67 -15.19 1.41
CA PRO A 219 -21.45 -14.81 0.22
C PRO A 219 -21.80 -13.32 0.18
N GLY A 220 -21.66 -12.61 1.28
CA GLY A 220 -21.92 -11.16 1.36
C GLY A 220 -20.77 -10.29 0.87
N ARG A 221 -19.57 -10.86 0.71
CA ARG A 221 -18.41 -10.10 0.27
C ARG A 221 -18.36 -9.98 -1.24
N ARG A 222 -18.10 -8.75 -1.70
CA ARG A 222 -17.78 -8.50 -3.11
C ARG A 222 -16.32 -8.87 -3.39
N ILE A 223 -16.00 -9.09 -4.64
CA ILE A 223 -14.65 -9.45 -5.07
C ILE A 223 -14.08 -8.28 -5.87
N PHE A 224 -12.85 -7.88 -5.58
CA PHE A 224 -12.08 -7.06 -6.50
C PHE A 224 -10.75 -7.73 -6.84
N ALA A 225 -10.31 -7.50 -8.07
CA ALA A 225 -9.00 -7.93 -8.53
C ALA A 225 -8.10 -6.73 -8.80
N VAL A 226 -6.79 -6.93 -8.61
CA VAL A 226 -5.76 -5.98 -9.04
C VAL A 226 -5.05 -6.60 -10.24
N LEU A 227 -5.32 -6.06 -11.41
CA LEU A 227 -4.87 -6.59 -12.70
C LEU A 227 -3.85 -5.66 -13.35
N PRO A 228 -2.82 -6.18 -14.03
CA PRO A 228 -1.97 -5.36 -14.87
C PRO A 228 -2.79 -4.79 -16.05
N ASP A 229 -2.54 -3.53 -16.40
CA ASP A 229 -3.23 -2.82 -17.51
C ASP A 229 -3.04 -3.51 -18.88
N SER A 230 -1.98 -4.32 -19.00
CA SER A 230 -1.69 -5.12 -20.21
C SER A 230 -2.53 -6.39 -20.34
N ALA A 231 -3.26 -6.77 -19.29
CA ALA A 231 -4.13 -7.94 -19.35
C ALA A 231 -5.45 -7.58 -20.05
N ALA A 232 -5.92 -8.45 -20.93
CA ALA A 232 -7.29 -8.32 -21.44
C ALA A 232 -8.25 -8.39 -20.25
N PRO A 233 -9.21 -7.46 -20.13
CA PRO A 233 -10.15 -7.48 -19.03
C PRO A 233 -10.96 -8.78 -19.08
N PRO A 234 -11.03 -9.54 -17.97
CA PRO A 234 -11.85 -10.74 -17.92
C PRO A 234 -13.33 -10.37 -18.10
N ALA A 235 -14.09 -11.29 -18.68
CA ALA A 235 -15.52 -11.06 -18.95
C ALA A 235 -16.35 -10.76 -17.67
N GLN A 236 -15.83 -11.11 -16.50
CA GLN A 236 -16.46 -10.91 -15.20
C GLN A 236 -16.30 -9.49 -14.62
N VAL A 237 -15.59 -8.57 -15.30
CA VAL A 237 -15.43 -7.20 -14.81
C VAL A 237 -16.76 -6.46 -14.82
N VAL A 238 -17.17 -6.02 -13.63
CA VAL A 238 -18.39 -5.20 -13.45
C VAL A 238 -18.08 -3.72 -13.65
N ARG A 239 -16.99 -3.25 -13.01
CA ARG A 239 -16.57 -1.85 -13.12
C ARG A 239 -15.13 -1.65 -12.68
N LEU A 240 -14.53 -0.57 -13.16
CA LEU A 240 -13.26 -0.05 -12.68
C LEU A 240 -13.49 0.69 -11.35
N LEU A 241 -12.71 0.34 -10.33
CA LEU A 241 -12.73 0.97 -9.00
C LEU A 241 -11.63 2.02 -8.85
N ALA A 242 -10.42 1.68 -9.30
CA ALA A 242 -9.27 2.57 -9.29
C ALA A 242 -8.23 2.11 -10.33
N LYS A 243 -7.37 3.04 -10.74
CA LYS A 243 -6.20 2.74 -11.57
C LYS A 243 -4.97 3.35 -10.92
N THR A 244 -3.86 2.61 -10.93
CA THR A 244 -2.56 3.08 -10.42
C THR A 244 -1.51 3.00 -11.51
N HIS A 245 -0.51 3.88 -11.41
CA HIS A 245 0.72 3.80 -12.16
C HIS A 245 1.84 3.39 -11.22
N ARG A 246 2.58 2.37 -11.58
CA ARG A 246 3.88 2.12 -10.99
C ARG A 246 4.85 3.15 -11.50
N MET A 247 5.62 3.73 -10.58
CA MET A 247 6.72 4.62 -10.93
C MET A 247 8.01 4.07 -10.31
N GLU A 248 9.11 4.23 -11.04
CA GLU A 248 10.38 3.59 -10.73
C GLU A 248 11.52 4.60 -10.88
N ALA A 249 12.52 4.50 -10.01
CA ALA A 249 13.75 5.27 -10.09
C ALA A 249 14.92 4.44 -9.53
N GLU A 250 16.12 4.69 -10.02
CA GLU A 250 17.33 4.11 -9.42
C GLU A 250 17.71 4.84 -8.13
N ILE A 251 17.95 4.09 -7.06
CA ILE A 251 18.30 4.63 -5.75
C ILE A 251 19.54 5.54 -5.81
N PRO A 252 20.66 5.15 -6.47
CA PRO A 252 21.84 6.02 -6.57
C PRO A 252 21.54 7.36 -7.22
N ARG A 253 20.66 7.40 -8.23
CA ARG A 253 20.26 8.62 -8.91
C ARG A 253 19.45 9.55 -7.99
N LEU A 254 18.53 8.99 -7.20
CA LEU A 254 17.76 9.76 -6.23
C LEU A 254 18.64 10.33 -5.12
N MET A 255 19.60 9.56 -4.61
CA MET A 255 20.55 10.01 -3.59
C MET A 255 21.45 11.14 -4.13
N SER A 256 21.92 11.05 -5.37
CA SER A 256 22.74 12.08 -6.00
C SER A 256 21.97 13.40 -6.22
N ALA A 257 20.70 13.30 -6.65
CA ALA A 257 19.84 14.47 -6.84
C ALA A 257 19.58 15.21 -5.52
N GLN A 258 19.35 14.49 -4.42
CA GLN A 258 19.19 15.09 -3.09
C GLN A 258 20.43 15.84 -2.61
N TYR A 259 21.61 15.29 -2.89
CA TYR A 259 22.88 15.93 -2.52
C TYR A 259 23.07 17.28 -3.22
N HIS A 260 22.66 17.40 -4.48
CA HIS A 260 22.72 18.65 -5.24
C HIS A 260 21.71 19.71 -4.80
N ASP A 261 20.51 19.31 -4.36
CA ASP A 261 19.49 20.23 -3.83
C ASP A 261 19.89 20.78 -2.44
N CYS A 262 20.48 19.94 -1.58
CA CYS A 262 21.03 20.41 -0.30
C CYS A 262 22.18 21.43 -0.46
N GLN A 263 23.00 21.31 -1.51
CA GLN A 263 24.08 22.27 -1.77
C GLN A 263 23.58 23.62 -2.33
N LYS A 264 22.42 23.65 -2.99
CA LYS A 264 21.84 24.85 -3.58
C LYS A 264 20.97 25.66 -2.61
N SER A 265 20.66 25.13 -1.45
CA SER A 265 19.87 25.81 -0.40
C SER A 265 20.56 25.65 0.95
N PRO A 266 21.63 26.42 1.22
CA PRO A 266 22.34 26.39 2.52
C PRO A 266 21.52 26.92 3.70
N GLU A 267 20.31 27.41 3.47
CA GLU A 267 19.45 28.01 4.51
C GLU A 267 18.40 27.04 5.07
N LEU A 268 18.51 25.73 4.80
CA LEU A 268 17.59 24.71 5.29
C LEU A 268 18.30 23.64 6.19
N VAL A 269 19.32 24.06 6.94
CA VAL A 269 19.89 23.25 8.04
C VAL A 269 19.30 23.73 9.36
#